data_e328313c37327f32760a2cd6094e5453
#
_entry.id   e328313c37327f32760a2cd6094e5453
#
_cell.length_a   1.000
_cell.length_b   1.000
_cell.length_c   1.000
_cell.angle_alpha   90.00
_cell.angle_beta   90.00
_cell.angle_gamma   90.00
#
_symmetry.space_group_name_H-M   'P 1'
#
loop_
_entity.id
_entity.type
_entity.pdbx_description
1 polymer ?
#
loop_
_entity_poly.entity_id
_entity_poly.type
_entity_poly.pdbx_seq_one_letter_code
_entity_poly.pdbx_strand_id
1 'polypeptide(L)'
;MRINKAEALKLIENNNILELGQLADQKRQEFHPDNEPVTFVVDRNINYTNICTCKCKFCAFHKDKDEKGSYVLDYEVIKRKINELISVDGTQLLLQGGLNPDIPLEYYLELVKNLRKDFPNLTIHSFSPSEISFIAKNNNLSPKKLLEMFIECGLSSIPGGGAEILCDEIRQKISPNKISSQEWLDIMEIAHNMGLKTTATMVFGFGEDYEHIIEHLLKIRDLQDKTGGFTAFIPWTFAPFKGYSSELTEKHFFNTTAHDYLKILAVSRLVLDNISNIQASWVTQGLKIAQLSLRFGANDFGGTMLEENVVRAAGIANRTTIDEIVDDIQKAGFNAAQRNTGYKIIKTFD
;
A
#
# COMPACT_ATOMS: atom_id res chain seq x y z
N MET A 1 -4.31 6.76 27.02
CA MET A 1 -4.54 5.30 27.25
C MET A 1 -4.61 4.65 25.89
N ARG A 2 -3.98 3.48 25.70
CA ARG A 2 -3.94 2.76 24.43
C ARG A 2 -5.26 2.05 24.17
N ILE A 3 -5.85 2.24 23.00
CA ILE A 3 -7.14 1.65 22.60
C ILE A 3 -7.02 0.12 22.50
N ASN A 4 -7.87 -0.61 23.21
CA ASN A 4 -7.96 -2.07 23.10
C ASN A 4 -9.01 -2.50 22.04
N LYS A 5 -9.13 -3.82 21.80
CA LYS A 5 -10.05 -4.36 20.76
C LYS A 5 -11.50 -3.93 20.98
N ALA A 6 -12.00 -3.98 22.23
CA ALA A 6 -13.39 -3.65 22.51
C ALA A 6 -13.67 -2.14 22.35
N GLU A 7 -12.72 -1.29 22.72
CA GLU A 7 -12.79 0.16 22.49
C GLU A 7 -12.73 0.49 21.00
N ALA A 8 -11.86 -0.17 20.24
CA ALA A 8 -11.77 0.01 18.80
C ALA A 8 -13.06 -0.39 18.07
N LEU A 9 -13.71 -1.49 18.49
CA LEU A 9 -15.02 -1.89 17.98
C LEU A 9 -16.11 -0.85 18.28
N LYS A 10 -16.14 -0.32 19.49
CA LYS A 10 -17.09 0.78 19.83
C LYS A 10 -16.87 2.04 18.98
N LEU A 11 -15.61 2.37 18.68
CA LEU A 11 -15.27 3.51 17.84
C LEU A 11 -15.75 3.30 16.39
N ILE A 12 -15.51 2.14 15.81
CA ILE A 12 -15.90 1.86 14.42
C ILE A 12 -17.42 1.71 14.26
N GLU A 13 -18.13 1.32 15.31
CA GLU A 13 -19.60 1.23 15.34
C GLU A 13 -20.26 2.60 15.59
N ASN A 14 -19.50 3.60 16.08
CA ASN A 14 -20.02 4.94 16.29
C ASN A 14 -20.45 5.58 14.95
N ASN A 15 -21.69 6.04 14.89
CA ASN A 15 -22.24 6.69 13.70
C ASN A 15 -21.97 8.19 13.64
N ASN A 16 -21.37 8.78 14.69
CA ASN A 16 -20.96 10.18 14.69
C ASN A 16 -19.58 10.34 14.01
N ILE A 17 -19.60 10.35 12.69
CA ILE A 17 -18.36 10.44 11.88
C ILE A 17 -17.59 11.76 12.13
N LEU A 18 -18.27 12.86 12.47
CA LEU A 18 -17.60 14.14 12.71
C LEU A 18 -16.80 14.09 14.01
N GLU A 19 -17.36 13.52 15.07
CA GLU A 19 -16.65 13.31 16.33
C GLU A 19 -15.46 12.39 16.14
N LEU A 20 -15.66 11.29 15.41
CA LEU A 20 -14.59 10.34 15.10
C LEU A 20 -13.45 11.02 14.31
N GLY A 21 -13.79 11.84 13.32
CA GLY A 21 -12.83 12.64 12.56
C GLY A 21 -12.04 13.60 13.44
N GLN A 22 -12.71 14.31 14.37
CA GLN A 22 -12.05 15.21 15.31
C GLN A 22 -11.05 14.48 16.21
N LEU A 23 -11.43 13.32 16.76
CA LEU A 23 -10.52 12.51 17.58
C LEU A 23 -9.31 12.04 16.77
N ALA A 24 -9.54 11.61 15.53
CA ALA A 24 -8.45 11.17 14.65
C ALA A 24 -7.53 12.33 14.24
N ASP A 25 -8.07 13.53 13.98
CA ASP A 25 -7.27 14.73 13.68
C ASP A 25 -6.44 15.16 14.89
N GLN A 26 -7.00 15.14 16.10
CA GLN A 26 -6.26 15.37 17.34
C GLN A 26 -5.11 14.36 17.48
N LYS A 27 -5.36 13.07 17.20
CA LYS A 27 -4.32 12.05 17.24
C LYS A 27 -3.25 12.26 16.16
N ARG A 28 -3.63 12.73 14.96
CA ARG A 28 -2.68 13.13 13.92
C ARG A 28 -1.75 14.24 14.41
N GLN A 29 -2.31 15.27 15.10
CA GLN A 29 -1.54 16.42 15.62
C GLN A 29 -0.49 16.03 16.66
N GLU A 30 -0.67 14.91 17.37
CA GLU A 30 0.38 14.37 18.27
C GLU A 30 1.64 13.96 17.52
N PHE A 31 1.52 13.48 16.26
CA PHE A 31 2.63 13.08 15.39
C PHE A 31 3.07 14.22 14.46
N HIS A 32 2.10 14.98 13.96
CA HIS A 32 2.26 16.00 12.94
C HIS A 32 1.48 17.25 13.35
N PRO A 33 2.11 18.18 14.11
CA PRO A 33 1.50 19.46 14.45
C PRO A 33 1.04 20.24 13.20
N ASP A 34 0.05 21.13 13.36
CA ASP A 34 -0.56 21.84 12.22
C ASP A 34 0.39 22.75 11.44
N ASN A 35 1.56 23.08 12.00
CA ASN A 35 2.62 23.82 11.30
C ASN A 35 3.53 22.93 10.45
N GLU A 36 3.41 21.60 10.57
CA GLU A 36 4.10 20.68 9.66
C GLU A 36 3.33 20.49 8.36
N PRO A 37 4.01 20.35 7.20
CA PRO A 37 3.32 20.16 5.94
C PRO A 37 2.71 18.77 5.83
N VAL A 38 1.59 18.68 5.13
CA VAL A 38 1.09 17.41 4.57
C VAL A 38 2.00 16.99 3.44
N THR A 39 2.43 15.73 3.46
CA THR A 39 3.41 15.23 2.51
C THR A 39 2.78 14.44 1.36
N PHE A 40 3.52 14.33 0.26
CA PHE A 40 3.25 13.39 -0.84
C PHE A 40 4.57 12.92 -1.45
N VAL A 41 4.55 11.82 -2.21
CA VAL A 41 5.72 11.31 -2.92
C VAL A 41 5.49 11.35 -4.44
N VAL A 42 6.50 11.72 -5.20
CA VAL A 42 6.46 11.59 -6.65
C VAL A 42 7.00 10.21 -7.00
N ASP A 43 6.11 9.33 -7.43
CA ASP A 43 6.37 7.92 -7.68
C ASP A 43 5.73 7.41 -8.96
N ARG A 44 6.15 6.23 -9.36
CA ARG A 44 5.55 5.44 -10.43
C ARG A 44 5.39 4.00 -10.00
N ASN A 45 4.21 3.44 -10.20
CA ASN A 45 3.96 2.01 -10.04
C ASN A 45 4.22 1.29 -11.37
N ILE A 46 5.26 0.45 -11.41
CA ILE A 46 5.57 -0.40 -12.57
C ILE A 46 5.25 -1.85 -12.21
N ASN A 47 4.37 -2.46 -12.99
CA ASN A 47 4.12 -3.89 -12.88
C ASN A 47 4.99 -4.61 -13.90
N TYR A 48 6.04 -5.33 -13.46
CA TYR A 48 6.98 -5.99 -14.37
C TYR A 48 6.37 -7.22 -15.08
N THR A 49 5.29 -7.78 -14.53
CA THR A 49 4.46 -8.83 -15.17
C THR A 49 3.03 -8.78 -14.65
N ASN A 50 2.06 -9.13 -15.48
CA ASN A 50 0.68 -9.36 -15.08
C ASN A 50 0.31 -10.86 -15.05
N ILE A 51 1.22 -11.74 -15.41
CA ILE A 51 1.02 -13.19 -15.32
C ILE A 51 1.04 -13.57 -13.84
N CYS A 52 -0.04 -14.19 -13.34
CA CYS A 52 -0.17 -14.48 -11.92
C CYS A 52 -0.95 -15.77 -11.63
N THR A 53 -0.28 -16.74 -11.01
CA THR A 53 -0.90 -18.01 -10.59
C THR A 53 -1.73 -17.89 -9.32
N CYS A 54 -1.64 -16.77 -8.59
CA CYS A 54 -2.41 -16.56 -7.36
C CYS A 54 -3.91 -16.43 -7.61
N LYS A 55 -4.31 -15.82 -8.74
CA LYS A 55 -5.70 -15.71 -9.20
C LYS A 55 -6.66 -15.20 -8.11
N CYS A 56 -6.26 -14.13 -7.42
CA CYS A 56 -7.11 -13.49 -6.42
C CYS A 56 -8.42 -13.06 -7.07
N LYS A 57 -9.55 -13.40 -6.46
CA LYS A 57 -10.90 -13.13 -7.02
C LYS A 57 -11.13 -11.62 -7.25
N PHE A 58 -10.50 -10.77 -6.46
CA PHE A 58 -10.63 -9.31 -6.52
C PHE A 58 -9.67 -8.62 -7.51
N CYS A 59 -8.74 -9.34 -8.13
CA CYS A 59 -7.73 -8.75 -8.99
C CYS A 59 -8.14 -8.81 -10.46
N ALA A 60 -8.56 -7.68 -11.03
CA ALA A 60 -8.88 -7.57 -12.45
C ALA A 60 -7.63 -7.49 -13.35
N PHE A 61 -6.45 -7.35 -12.77
CA PHE A 61 -5.20 -7.13 -13.50
C PHE A 61 -4.50 -8.42 -13.91
N HIS A 62 -4.68 -9.52 -13.15
CA HIS A 62 -3.98 -10.78 -13.43
C HIS A 62 -4.38 -11.38 -14.78
N LYS A 63 -3.42 -12.03 -15.40
CA LYS A 63 -3.56 -12.79 -16.65
C LYS A 63 -2.99 -14.19 -16.51
N ASP A 64 -3.54 -15.14 -17.28
CA ASP A 64 -2.87 -16.41 -17.53
C ASP A 64 -1.75 -16.22 -18.56
N LYS A 65 -0.75 -17.11 -18.56
CA LYS A 65 0.45 -17.01 -19.42
C LYS A 65 0.12 -16.80 -20.90
N ASP A 66 -0.84 -17.56 -21.43
CA ASP A 66 -1.21 -17.54 -22.84
C ASP A 66 -2.39 -16.62 -23.15
N GLU A 67 -2.83 -15.84 -22.17
CA GLU A 67 -3.93 -14.91 -22.34
C GLU A 67 -3.48 -13.68 -23.11
N LYS A 68 -4.34 -13.19 -24.03
CA LYS A 68 -4.05 -11.95 -24.77
C LYS A 68 -3.78 -10.78 -23.83
N GLY A 69 -2.62 -10.16 -23.97
CA GLY A 69 -2.17 -9.04 -23.16
C GLY A 69 -1.39 -9.46 -21.90
N SER A 70 -1.05 -10.75 -21.76
CA SER A 70 -0.04 -11.19 -20.80
C SER A 70 1.35 -10.68 -21.20
N TYR A 71 2.18 -10.33 -20.22
CA TYR A 71 3.52 -9.81 -20.48
C TYR A 71 4.49 -10.05 -19.31
N VAL A 72 5.77 -10.02 -19.66
CA VAL A 72 6.90 -9.75 -18.78
C VAL A 72 7.67 -8.60 -19.41
N LEU A 73 7.93 -7.53 -18.67
CA LEU A 73 8.62 -6.36 -19.19
C LEU A 73 10.13 -6.60 -19.30
N ASP A 74 10.70 -6.21 -20.43
CA ASP A 74 12.14 -6.10 -20.60
C ASP A 74 12.68 -4.90 -19.79
N TYR A 75 13.95 -5.00 -19.37
CA TYR A 75 14.61 -3.95 -18.58
C TYR A 75 14.58 -2.59 -19.27
N GLU A 76 14.79 -2.51 -20.59
CA GLU A 76 14.79 -1.25 -21.33
C GLU A 76 13.42 -0.54 -21.30
N VAL A 77 12.32 -1.30 -21.24
CA VAL A 77 10.98 -0.72 -21.05
C VAL A 77 10.85 -0.10 -19.65
N ILE A 78 11.31 -0.82 -18.62
CA ILE A 78 11.31 -0.34 -17.23
C ILE A 78 12.20 0.90 -17.10
N LYS A 79 13.40 0.86 -17.66
CA LYS A 79 14.36 1.97 -17.67
C LYS A 79 13.79 3.25 -18.29
N ARG A 80 13.12 3.14 -19.44
CA ARG A 80 12.45 4.28 -20.08
C ARG A 80 11.38 4.89 -19.17
N LYS A 81 10.54 4.07 -18.56
CA LYS A 81 9.51 4.52 -17.61
C LYS A 81 10.11 5.23 -16.38
N ILE A 82 11.27 4.78 -15.91
CA ILE A 82 11.97 5.43 -14.80
C ILE A 82 12.59 6.75 -15.23
N ASN A 83 13.13 6.86 -16.45
CA ASN A 83 13.60 8.16 -16.96
C ASN A 83 12.47 9.20 -17.04
N GLU A 84 11.26 8.79 -17.42
CA GLU A 84 10.07 9.67 -17.36
C GLU A 84 9.76 10.08 -15.91
N LEU A 85 9.87 9.17 -14.93
CA LEU A 85 9.69 9.47 -13.51
C LEU A 85 10.74 10.48 -13.02
N ILE A 86 12.01 10.29 -13.37
CA ILE A 86 13.12 11.19 -12.98
C ILE A 86 12.92 12.59 -13.58
N SER A 87 12.39 12.69 -14.81
CA SER A 87 12.16 13.98 -15.48
C SER A 87 11.13 14.88 -14.78
N VAL A 88 10.37 14.34 -13.83
CA VAL A 88 9.41 15.07 -12.97
C VAL A 88 9.80 15.05 -11.50
N ASP A 89 11.09 14.96 -11.21
CA ASP A 89 11.64 14.91 -9.85
C ASP A 89 11.16 13.72 -8.99
N GLY A 90 10.83 12.61 -9.65
CA GLY A 90 10.40 11.39 -8.97
C GLY A 90 11.52 10.71 -8.18
N THR A 91 11.18 10.20 -7.01
CA THR A 91 12.16 9.66 -6.05
C THR A 91 11.91 8.22 -5.65
N GLN A 92 10.74 7.68 -6.00
CA GLN A 92 10.33 6.32 -5.62
C GLN A 92 9.84 5.54 -6.83
N LEU A 93 10.39 4.35 -7.00
CA LEU A 93 9.84 3.31 -7.87
C LEU A 93 9.06 2.33 -7.02
N LEU A 94 7.74 2.23 -7.20
CA LEU A 94 6.95 1.10 -6.73
C LEU A 94 6.97 0.02 -7.82
N LEU A 95 7.60 -1.13 -7.53
CA LEU A 95 7.78 -2.21 -8.50
C LEU A 95 7.19 -3.51 -7.95
N GLN A 96 6.10 -3.94 -8.52
CA GLN A 96 5.37 -5.14 -8.13
C GLN A 96 4.88 -5.90 -9.37
N GLY A 97 4.72 -7.21 -9.26
CA GLY A 97 4.22 -8.03 -10.36
C GLY A 97 3.33 -9.18 -9.93
N GLY A 98 2.82 -9.90 -10.90
CA GLY A 98 2.11 -11.16 -10.67
C GLY A 98 3.07 -12.27 -10.22
N LEU A 99 2.53 -13.29 -9.57
CA LEU A 99 3.26 -14.49 -9.18
C LEU A 99 3.43 -15.39 -10.40
N ASN A 100 4.47 -15.12 -11.19
CA ASN A 100 4.76 -15.78 -12.45
C ASN A 100 5.82 -16.89 -12.25
N PRO A 101 5.47 -18.17 -12.39
CA PRO A 101 6.39 -19.28 -12.16
C PRO A 101 7.49 -19.43 -13.23
N ASP A 102 7.34 -18.78 -14.38
CA ASP A 102 8.27 -18.89 -15.50
C ASP A 102 9.42 -17.86 -15.44
N ILE A 103 9.38 -16.94 -14.49
CA ILE A 103 10.45 -15.96 -14.29
C ILE A 103 11.55 -16.57 -13.41
N PRO A 104 12.78 -16.72 -13.92
CA PRO A 104 13.89 -17.26 -13.14
C PRO A 104 14.37 -16.26 -12.08
N LEU A 105 15.05 -16.74 -11.04
CA LEU A 105 15.59 -15.92 -9.96
C LEU A 105 16.52 -14.82 -10.47
N GLU A 106 17.33 -15.16 -11.45
CA GLU A 106 18.32 -14.27 -12.09
C GLU A 106 17.65 -13.00 -12.62
N TYR A 107 16.47 -13.10 -13.22
CA TYR A 107 15.73 -11.94 -13.71
C TYR A 107 15.48 -10.93 -12.58
N TYR A 108 15.00 -11.38 -11.42
CA TYR A 108 14.70 -10.50 -10.30
C TYR A 108 15.96 -9.84 -9.72
N LEU A 109 17.03 -10.62 -9.58
CA LEU A 109 18.30 -10.11 -9.04
C LEU A 109 18.95 -9.12 -10.00
N GLU A 110 19.01 -9.45 -11.30
CA GLU A 110 19.54 -8.56 -12.32
C GLU A 110 18.71 -7.28 -12.46
N LEU A 111 17.38 -7.39 -12.37
CA LEU A 111 16.50 -6.23 -12.39
C LEU A 111 16.85 -5.25 -11.28
N VAL A 112 16.91 -5.70 -10.01
CA VAL A 112 17.25 -4.82 -8.87
C VAL A 112 18.67 -4.27 -9.00
N LYS A 113 19.64 -5.10 -9.38
CA LYS A 113 21.05 -4.72 -9.56
C LYS A 113 21.23 -3.65 -10.65
N ASN A 114 20.57 -3.83 -11.79
CA ASN A 114 20.62 -2.89 -12.89
C ASN A 114 19.93 -1.57 -12.54
N LEU A 115 18.78 -1.63 -11.86
CA LEU A 115 18.08 -0.46 -11.35
C LEU A 115 18.98 0.35 -10.39
N ARG A 116 19.64 -0.31 -9.45
CA ARG A 116 20.53 0.36 -8.51
C ARG A 116 21.73 0.99 -9.21
N LYS A 117 22.28 0.29 -10.22
CA LYS A 117 23.42 0.79 -11.02
C LYS A 117 23.03 2.02 -11.84
N ASP A 118 21.90 1.96 -12.55
CA ASP A 118 21.49 3.01 -13.49
C ASP A 118 20.83 4.22 -12.77
N PHE A 119 20.19 3.97 -11.62
CA PHE A 119 19.46 4.97 -10.83
C PHE A 119 19.84 4.94 -9.34
N PRO A 120 21.08 5.34 -8.99
CA PRO A 120 21.62 5.17 -7.63
C PRO A 120 20.84 5.92 -6.55
N ASN A 121 20.17 7.03 -6.90
CA ASN A 121 19.42 7.88 -5.97
C ASN A 121 17.93 7.50 -5.88
N LEU A 122 17.44 6.60 -6.74
CA LEU A 122 16.04 6.17 -6.74
C LEU A 122 15.79 5.17 -5.60
N THR A 123 14.73 5.36 -4.83
CA THR A 123 14.29 4.34 -3.89
C THR A 123 13.59 3.21 -4.62
N ILE A 124 14.17 2.01 -4.54
CA ILE A 124 13.56 0.77 -5.06
C ILE A 124 12.66 0.22 -3.97
N HIS A 125 11.36 0.53 -4.05
CA HIS A 125 10.30 0.06 -3.16
C HIS A 125 9.59 -1.09 -3.86
N SER A 126 10.04 -2.32 -3.63
CA SER A 126 9.71 -3.44 -4.50
C SER A 126 9.39 -4.72 -3.76
N PHE A 127 8.64 -5.57 -4.44
CA PHE A 127 8.25 -6.91 -4.04
C PHE A 127 7.42 -6.97 -2.75
N SER A 128 6.17 -7.36 -2.89
CA SER A 128 5.31 -7.64 -1.74
C SER A 128 5.77 -8.90 -1.00
N PRO A 129 5.39 -9.11 0.27
CA PRO A 129 5.62 -10.37 0.97
C PRO A 129 5.12 -11.60 0.22
N SER A 130 4.02 -11.47 -0.54
CA SER A 130 3.52 -12.56 -1.39
C SER A 130 4.49 -12.91 -2.51
N GLU A 131 5.11 -11.91 -3.15
CA GLU A 131 6.15 -12.13 -4.17
C GLU A 131 7.41 -12.73 -3.56
N ILE A 132 7.87 -12.22 -2.41
CA ILE A 132 9.03 -12.73 -1.69
C ILE A 132 8.85 -14.20 -1.33
N SER A 133 7.70 -14.57 -0.75
CA SER A 133 7.36 -15.96 -0.45
C SER A 133 7.37 -16.84 -1.70
N PHE A 134 6.71 -16.38 -2.76
CA PHE A 134 6.60 -17.13 -4.01
C PHE A 134 7.96 -17.35 -4.67
N ILE A 135 8.77 -16.31 -4.83
CA ILE A 135 10.10 -16.40 -5.43
C ILE A 135 11.02 -17.32 -4.60
N ALA A 136 10.98 -17.18 -3.27
CA ALA A 136 11.75 -18.01 -2.37
C ALA A 136 11.38 -19.50 -2.52
N LYS A 137 10.08 -19.81 -2.47
CA LYS A 137 9.57 -21.20 -2.60
C LYS A 137 9.96 -21.82 -3.96
N ASN A 138 9.81 -21.08 -5.05
CA ASN A 138 10.14 -21.58 -6.40
C ASN A 138 11.64 -21.85 -6.60
N ASN A 139 12.49 -21.26 -5.78
CA ASN A 139 13.94 -21.40 -5.87
C ASN A 139 14.56 -22.16 -4.69
N ASN A 140 13.75 -22.86 -3.89
CA ASN A 140 14.19 -23.61 -2.69
C ASN A 140 15.01 -22.74 -1.71
N LEU A 141 14.63 -21.46 -1.56
CA LEU A 141 15.25 -20.52 -0.63
C LEU A 141 14.31 -20.23 0.53
N SER A 142 14.88 -19.82 1.67
CA SER A 142 14.09 -19.17 2.71
C SER A 142 13.82 -17.70 2.33
N PRO A 143 12.71 -17.10 2.79
CA PRO A 143 12.46 -15.66 2.60
C PRO A 143 13.62 -14.79 3.08
N LYS A 144 14.25 -15.15 4.20
CA LYS A 144 15.43 -14.46 4.73
C LYS A 144 16.59 -14.46 3.72
N LYS A 145 16.91 -15.64 3.16
CA LYS A 145 18.01 -15.76 2.20
C LYS A 145 17.74 -14.97 0.92
N LEU A 146 16.51 -14.99 0.42
CA LEU A 146 16.12 -14.20 -0.75
C LEU A 146 16.23 -12.69 -0.45
N LEU A 147 15.79 -12.25 0.72
CA LEU A 147 15.91 -10.84 1.14
C LEU A 147 17.37 -10.39 1.27
N GLU A 148 18.27 -11.24 1.80
CA GLU A 148 19.71 -10.99 1.80
C GLU A 148 20.22 -10.69 0.37
N MET A 149 19.87 -11.54 -0.58
CA MET A 149 20.29 -11.38 -1.99
C MET A 149 19.71 -10.09 -2.59
N PHE A 150 18.44 -9.78 -2.34
CA PHE A 150 17.83 -8.53 -2.82
C PHE A 150 18.46 -7.28 -2.22
N ILE A 151 18.79 -7.29 -0.93
CA ILE A 151 19.48 -6.18 -0.26
C ILE A 151 20.87 -5.98 -0.86
N GLU A 152 21.63 -7.07 -1.09
CA GLU A 152 22.93 -7.01 -1.74
C GLU A 152 22.83 -6.44 -3.17
N CYS A 153 21.73 -6.72 -3.90
CA CYS A 153 21.46 -6.12 -5.21
C CYS A 153 21.01 -4.66 -5.13
N GLY A 154 20.59 -4.15 -3.96
CA GLY A 154 20.22 -2.75 -3.77
C GLY A 154 18.75 -2.48 -3.51
N LEU A 155 17.93 -3.50 -3.14
CA LEU A 155 16.57 -3.30 -2.65
C LEU A 155 16.58 -2.33 -1.47
N SER A 156 15.67 -1.34 -1.48
CA SER A 156 15.68 -0.28 -0.47
C SER A 156 14.54 -0.40 0.54
N SER A 157 13.40 -0.93 0.11
CA SER A 157 12.16 -0.96 0.91
C SER A 157 11.16 -1.96 0.32
N ILE A 158 10.20 -2.41 1.12
CA ILE A 158 9.16 -3.36 0.73
C ILE A 158 7.78 -2.73 0.91
N PRO A 159 6.91 -2.74 -0.13
CA PRO A 159 5.52 -2.30 -0.01
C PRO A 159 4.67 -3.31 0.77
N GLY A 160 3.64 -2.81 1.45
CA GLY A 160 2.68 -3.61 2.20
C GLY A 160 1.71 -4.46 1.38
N GLY A 161 1.87 -4.47 0.05
CA GLY A 161 0.99 -5.21 -0.85
C GLY A 161 0.82 -6.68 -0.45
N GLY A 162 -0.30 -7.27 -0.82
CA GLY A 162 -0.63 -8.65 -0.46
C GLY A 162 -1.21 -8.84 0.94
N ALA A 163 -1.28 -7.80 1.77
CA ALA A 163 -1.94 -7.86 3.08
C ALA A 163 -3.47 -8.03 2.94
N GLU A 164 -4.09 -7.27 2.06
CA GLU A 164 -5.55 -7.09 1.95
C GLU A 164 -6.18 -6.97 3.33
N ILE A 165 -6.84 -8.01 3.83
CA ILE A 165 -7.22 -8.17 5.24
C ILE A 165 -6.37 -9.29 5.85
N LEU A 166 -5.67 -9.03 6.97
CA LEU A 166 -4.87 -10.03 7.69
C LEU A 166 -5.75 -10.88 8.63
N CYS A 167 -6.83 -11.41 8.08
CA CYS A 167 -7.70 -12.40 8.69
C CYS A 167 -7.87 -13.56 7.71
N ASP A 168 -7.42 -14.76 8.09
CA ASP A 168 -7.35 -15.90 7.17
C ASP A 168 -8.71 -16.38 6.73
N GLU A 169 -9.77 -16.18 7.54
CA GLU A 169 -11.15 -16.48 7.14
C GLU A 169 -11.55 -15.71 5.87
N ILE A 170 -11.27 -14.40 5.82
CA ILE A 170 -11.56 -13.54 4.67
C ILE A 170 -10.60 -13.85 3.52
N ARG A 171 -9.29 -14.01 3.82
CA ARG A 171 -8.26 -14.30 2.82
C ARG A 171 -8.59 -15.56 2.02
N GLN A 172 -9.06 -16.61 2.66
CA GLN A 172 -9.44 -17.86 2.01
C GLN A 172 -10.61 -17.68 1.03
N LYS A 173 -11.52 -16.76 1.33
CA LYS A 173 -12.68 -16.46 0.46
C LYS A 173 -12.29 -15.63 -0.77
N ILE A 174 -11.35 -14.66 -0.62
CA ILE A 174 -11.00 -13.69 -1.68
C ILE A 174 -9.72 -14.04 -2.44
N SER A 175 -8.77 -14.74 -1.81
CA SER A 175 -7.46 -15.06 -2.37
C SER A 175 -6.88 -16.37 -1.81
N PRO A 176 -7.52 -17.53 -2.06
CA PRO A 176 -7.19 -18.81 -1.42
C PRO A 176 -5.76 -19.30 -1.71
N ASN A 177 -5.17 -18.87 -2.81
CA ASN A 177 -3.80 -19.25 -3.21
C ASN A 177 -2.72 -18.25 -2.72
N LYS A 178 -3.10 -17.24 -1.92
CA LYS A 178 -2.15 -16.27 -1.37
C LYS A 178 -1.61 -16.78 -0.04
N ILE A 179 -0.46 -16.28 0.37
CA ILE A 179 0.14 -16.57 1.69
C ILE A 179 -0.83 -16.24 2.83
N SER A 180 -0.71 -16.93 3.95
CA SER A 180 -1.50 -16.66 5.15
C SER A 180 -1.18 -15.29 5.76
N SER A 181 -2.05 -14.83 6.66
CA SER A 181 -1.79 -13.60 7.42
C SER A 181 -0.51 -13.70 8.24
N GLN A 182 -0.25 -14.84 8.86
CA GLN A 182 0.96 -15.07 9.65
C GLN A 182 2.23 -15.06 8.77
N GLU A 183 2.22 -15.73 7.62
CA GLU A 183 3.37 -15.72 6.72
C GLU A 183 3.69 -14.31 6.19
N TRP A 184 2.66 -13.47 5.95
CA TRP A 184 2.87 -12.07 5.59
C TRP A 184 3.56 -11.29 6.71
N LEU A 185 3.12 -11.45 7.96
CA LEU A 185 3.71 -10.81 9.14
C LEU A 185 5.15 -11.29 9.37
N ASP A 186 5.41 -12.59 9.24
CA ASP A 186 6.74 -13.18 9.42
C ASP A 186 7.75 -12.61 8.42
N ILE A 187 7.36 -12.46 7.15
CA ILE A 187 8.23 -11.87 6.11
C ILE A 187 8.52 -10.40 6.42
N MET A 188 7.51 -9.63 6.84
CA MET A 188 7.73 -8.24 7.25
C MET A 188 8.65 -8.14 8.48
N GLU A 189 8.46 -9.01 9.46
CA GLU A 189 9.34 -9.07 10.62
C GLU A 189 10.79 -9.38 10.23
N ILE A 190 11.00 -10.37 9.35
CA ILE A 190 12.34 -10.69 8.82
C ILE A 190 12.94 -9.46 8.14
N ALA A 191 12.19 -8.78 7.28
CA ALA A 191 12.65 -7.58 6.57
C ALA A 191 13.04 -6.46 7.55
N HIS A 192 12.23 -6.20 8.57
CA HIS A 192 12.50 -5.20 9.60
C HIS A 192 13.76 -5.52 10.40
N ASN A 193 13.93 -6.78 10.82
CA ASN A 193 15.12 -7.24 11.54
C ASN A 193 16.40 -7.18 10.69
N MET A 194 16.28 -7.13 9.37
CA MET A 194 17.39 -6.90 8.42
C MET A 194 17.63 -5.42 8.13
N GLY A 195 16.88 -4.51 8.77
CA GLY A 195 17.03 -3.06 8.64
C GLY A 195 16.22 -2.43 7.51
N LEU A 196 15.44 -3.20 6.75
CA LEU A 196 14.54 -2.63 5.76
C LEU A 196 13.36 -1.91 6.43
N LYS A 197 13.01 -0.76 5.89
CA LYS A 197 11.77 -0.06 6.21
C LYS A 197 10.70 -0.44 5.20
N THR A 198 9.46 -0.60 5.68
CA THR A 198 8.35 -1.08 4.85
C THR A 198 7.11 -0.22 5.05
N THR A 199 6.07 -0.45 4.25
CA THR A 199 4.74 0.09 4.51
C THR A 199 3.78 -1.02 4.92
N ALA A 200 2.70 -0.67 5.61
CA ALA A 200 1.58 -1.57 5.85
C ALA A 200 0.37 -1.10 5.04
N THR A 201 -0.39 -2.02 4.50
CA THR A 201 -1.59 -1.71 3.71
C THR A 201 -2.78 -2.52 4.19
N MET A 202 -3.97 -2.02 3.97
CA MET A 202 -5.22 -2.75 4.09
C MET A 202 -6.06 -2.50 2.84
N VAL A 203 -6.68 -3.54 2.31
CA VAL A 203 -7.77 -3.40 1.32
C VAL A 203 -9.03 -3.96 1.95
N PHE A 204 -10.08 -3.18 1.98
CA PHE A 204 -11.34 -3.52 2.63
C PHE A 204 -12.56 -3.24 1.73
N GLY A 205 -13.73 -3.74 2.11
CA GLY A 205 -14.96 -3.63 1.32
C GLY A 205 -15.28 -4.90 0.53
N PHE A 206 -14.72 -6.04 0.92
CA PHE A 206 -15.05 -7.34 0.35
C PHE A 206 -16.32 -7.96 0.94
N GLY A 207 -16.88 -7.40 2.02
CA GLY A 207 -17.98 -7.95 2.82
C GLY A 207 -17.51 -8.54 4.16
N GLU A 208 -16.31 -8.17 4.61
CA GLU A 208 -15.83 -8.47 5.96
C GLU A 208 -16.58 -7.67 7.02
N ASP A 209 -16.56 -8.16 8.27
CA ASP A 209 -17.12 -7.45 9.41
C ASP A 209 -16.07 -6.52 10.05
N TYR A 210 -16.49 -5.55 10.86
CA TYR A 210 -15.61 -4.64 11.57
C TYR A 210 -14.57 -5.33 12.46
N GLU A 211 -14.92 -6.50 13.00
CA GLU A 211 -14.00 -7.32 13.80
C GLU A 211 -12.76 -7.75 13.02
N HIS A 212 -12.92 -8.08 11.73
CA HIS A 212 -11.82 -8.45 10.83
C HIS A 212 -10.91 -7.25 10.54
N ILE A 213 -11.49 -6.05 10.40
CA ILE A 213 -10.75 -4.79 10.22
C ILE A 213 -9.94 -4.47 11.46
N ILE A 214 -10.54 -4.54 12.65
CA ILE A 214 -9.84 -4.30 13.90
C ILE A 214 -8.75 -5.35 14.14
N GLU A 215 -9.00 -6.63 13.84
CA GLU A 215 -7.99 -7.68 13.93
C GLU A 215 -6.77 -7.37 13.05
N HIS A 216 -6.99 -6.92 11.81
CA HIS A 216 -5.92 -6.49 10.91
C HIS A 216 -5.10 -5.36 11.52
N LEU A 217 -5.76 -4.29 12.00
CA LEU A 217 -5.07 -3.14 12.59
C LEU A 217 -4.24 -3.52 13.83
N LEU A 218 -4.77 -4.39 14.68
CA LEU A 218 -4.06 -4.88 15.87
C LEU A 218 -2.83 -5.69 15.50
N LYS A 219 -2.91 -6.58 14.52
CA LYS A 219 -1.75 -7.36 14.03
C LYS A 219 -0.64 -6.44 13.49
N ILE A 220 -0.99 -5.40 12.73
CA ILE A 220 -0.02 -4.42 12.24
C ILE A 220 0.60 -3.65 13.41
N ARG A 221 -0.21 -3.19 14.36
CA ARG A 221 0.26 -2.48 15.56
C ARG A 221 1.21 -3.33 16.39
N ASP A 222 0.88 -4.60 16.62
CA ASP A 222 1.69 -5.51 17.42
C ASP A 222 3.04 -5.79 16.74
N LEU A 223 3.07 -5.95 15.41
CA LEU A 223 4.33 -6.08 14.69
C LEU A 223 5.14 -4.78 14.72
N GLN A 224 4.50 -3.62 14.63
CA GLN A 224 5.16 -2.33 14.76
C GLN A 224 5.77 -2.12 16.15
N ASP A 225 5.08 -2.54 17.23
CA ASP A 225 5.62 -2.52 18.59
C ASP A 225 6.90 -3.37 18.71
N LYS A 226 6.92 -4.50 18.02
CA LYS A 226 8.03 -5.43 18.06
C LYS A 226 9.25 -4.93 17.28
N THR A 227 9.03 -4.26 16.15
CA THR A 227 10.09 -4.02 15.15
C THR A 227 10.32 -2.56 14.80
N GLY A 228 9.32 -1.68 14.93
CA GLY A 228 9.40 -0.29 14.48
C GLY A 228 9.69 -0.13 13.00
N GLY A 229 9.36 -1.12 12.15
CA GLY A 229 9.77 -1.17 10.75
C GLY A 229 8.82 -0.51 9.77
N PHE A 230 7.53 -0.38 10.10
CA PHE A 230 6.57 0.28 9.23
C PHE A 230 6.74 1.80 9.26
N THR A 231 6.88 2.40 8.10
CA THR A 231 6.97 3.86 7.92
C THR A 231 5.60 4.50 7.74
N ALA A 232 4.63 3.76 7.24
CA ALA A 232 3.28 4.25 6.98
C ALA A 232 2.25 3.12 6.94
N PHE A 233 0.98 3.52 7.12
CA PHE A 233 -0.20 2.68 6.87
C PHE A 233 -1.06 3.30 5.77
N ILE A 234 -1.54 2.46 4.84
CA ILE A 234 -2.34 2.88 3.68
C ILE A 234 -3.63 2.04 3.60
N PRO A 235 -4.79 2.58 3.98
CA PRO A 235 -6.08 1.91 3.80
C PRO A 235 -6.62 2.18 2.39
N TRP A 236 -6.96 1.11 1.65
CA TRP A 236 -7.55 1.16 0.32
C TRP A 236 -8.93 0.51 0.35
N THR A 237 -9.85 0.98 -0.51
CA THR A 237 -11.10 0.27 -0.71
C THR A 237 -10.99 -0.69 -1.89
N PHE A 238 -11.63 -1.83 -1.76
CA PHE A 238 -11.85 -2.73 -2.89
C PHE A 238 -12.67 -2.03 -3.97
N ALA A 239 -12.27 -2.24 -5.22
CA ALA A 239 -12.96 -1.75 -6.41
C ALA A 239 -13.67 -2.92 -7.11
N PRO A 240 -14.98 -3.11 -6.93
CA PRO A 240 -15.72 -4.14 -7.65
C PRO A 240 -15.69 -3.89 -9.16
N PHE A 241 -15.49 -4.95 -9.94
CA PHE A 241 -15.49 -4.91 -11.39
C PHE A 241 -16.51 -5.87 -11.98
N LYS A 242 -16.89 -5.67 -13.25
CA LYS A 242 -17.83 -6.53 -13.94
C LYS A 242 -17.33 -7.97 -13.99
N GLY A 243 -18.10 -8.90 -13.44
CA GLY A 243 -17.74 -10.31 -13.35
C GLY A 243 -17.13 -10.72 -11.99
N TYR A 244 -16.89 -9.78 -11.08
CA TYR A 244 -16.56 -10.15 -9.70
C TYR A 244 -17.76 -10.85 -9.04
N SER A 245 -17.49 -11.99 -8.43
CA SER A 245 -18.44 -12.68 -7.57
C SER A 245 -17.73 -13.29 -6.37
N SER A 246 -18.34 -13.20 -5.21
CA SER A 246 -17.88 -13.80 -3.97
C SER A 246 -19.11 -14.08 -3.11
N GLU A 247 -19.06 -15.11 -2.29
CA GLU A 247 -20.06 -15.36 -1.24
C GLU A 247 -20.20 -14.24 -0.21
N LEU A 248 -19.26 -13.28 -0.23
CA LEU A 248 -19.28 -12.08 0.62
C LEU A 248 -20.05 -10.91 0.01
N THR A 249 -20.47 -10.98 -1.26
CA THR A 249 -21.13 -9.86 -1.96
C THR A 249 -22.52 -9.49 -1.39
N GLU A 250 -23.15 -10.40 -0.67
CA GLU A 250 -24.45 -10.16 0.01
C GLU A 250 -24.27 -9.57 1.42
N LYS A 251 -23.05 -9.41 1.90
CA LYS A 251 -22.75 -8.85 3.21
C LYS A 251 -22.90 -7.33 3.22
N HIS A 252 -23.21 -6.78 4.38
CA HIS A 252 -23.45 -5.34 4.59
C HIS A 252 -22.24 -4.47 4.17
N PHE A 253 -21.02 -4.94 4.37
CA PHE A 253 -19.78 -4.17 4.12
C PHE A 253 -19.17 -4.48 2.73
N PHE A 254 -20.03 -4.74 1.75
CA PHE A 254 -19.61 -4.87 0.36
C PHE A 254 -19.79 -3.56 -0.39
N ASN A 255 -18.82 -3.16 -1.21
CA ASN A 255 -18.84 -1.93 -2.00
C ASN A 255 -18.96 -0.67 -1.13
N THR A 256 -17.93 -0.41 -0.34
CA THR A 256 -17.84 0.68 0.63
C THR A 256 -18.09 2.07 0.06
N THR A 257 -18.71 2.92 0.86
CA THR A 257 -18.93 4.34 0.57
C THR A 257 -17.74 5.21 1.03
N ALA A 258 -17.74 6.49 0.63
CA ALA A 258 -16.78 7.46 1.17
C ALA A 258 -16.91 7.64 2.70
N HIS A 259 -18.12 7.48 3.24
CA HIS A 259 -18.36 7.52 4.68
C HIS A 259 -17.65 6.36 5.39
N ASP A 260 -17.75 5.13 4.84
CA ASP A 260 -17.07 3.95 5.40
C ASP A 260 -15.55 4.10 5.33
N TYR A 261 -15.05 4.63 4.22
CA TYR A 261 -13.62 4.90 4.06
C TYR A 261 -13.10 5.89 5.12
N LEU A 262 -13.77 7.03 5.30
CA LEU A 262 -13.36 8.04 6.29
C LEU A 262 -13.46 7.49 7.72
N LYS A 263 -14.48 6.70 8.01
CA LYS A 263 -14.63 6.02 9.30
C LYS A 263 -13.45 5.09 9.59
N ILE A 264 -13.11 4.21 8.65
CA ILE A 264 -12.00 3.26 8.80
C ILE A 264 -10.66 3.97 8.88
N LEU A 265 -10.45 5.01 8.08
CA LEU A 265 -9.25 5.85 8.15
C LEU A 265 -9.07 6.45 9.54
N ALA A 266 -10.13 7.06 10.09
CA ALA A 266 -10.10 7.66 11.41
C ALA A 266 -9.81 6.64 12.52
N VAL A 267 -10.49 5.48 12.47
CA VAL A 267 -10.23 4.40 13.43
C VAL A 267 -8.81 3.86 13.28
N SER A 268 -8.30 3.75 12.05
CA SER A 268 -6.90 3.34 11.82
C SER A 268 -5.91 4.28 12.50
N ARG A 269 -6.11 5.61 12.41
CA ARG A 269 -5.27 6.59 13.11
C ARG A 269 -5.31 6.41 14.64
N LEU A 270 -6.48 6.13 15.19
CA LEU A 270 -6.66 5.98 16.62
C LEU A 270 -6.07 4.67 17.16
N VAL A 271 -6.16 3.59 16.39
CA VAL A 271 -5.67 2.25 16.77
C VAL A 271 -4.16 2.11 16.55
N LEU A 272 -3.64 2.64 15.44
CA LEU A 272 -2.22 2.56 15.08
C LEU A 272 -1.42 3.69 15.74
N ASP A 273 -1.40 3.70 17.05
CA ASP A 273 -0.77 4.72 17.90
C ASP A 273 0.77 4.70 17.90
N ASN A 274 1.37 3.83 17.10
CA ASN A 274 2.80 3.62 16.93
C ASN A 274 3.27 3.75 15.46
N ILE A 275 2.35 4.11 14.54
CA ILE A 275 2.68 4.41 13.15
C ILE A 275 2.41 5.89 12.89
N SER A 276 3.47 6.66 12.67
CA SER A 276 3.37 8.11 12.51
C SER A 276 2.61 8.55 11.26
N ASN A 277 2.77 7.83 10.15
CA ASN A 277 2.20 8.27 8.88
C ASN A 277 1.02 7.40 8.45
N ILE A 278 -0.09 8.06 8.11
CA ILE A 278 -1.25 7.44 7.45
C ILE A 278 -1.55 8.19 6.17
N GLN A 279 -1.64 7.44 5.07
CA GLN A 279 -1.88 8.00 3.74
C GLN A 279 -3.36 8.06 3.40
N ALA A 280 -3.76 9.13 2.74
CA ALA A 280 -5.04 9.20 2.04
C ALA A 280 -5.02 8.36 0.76
N SER A 281 -6.14 7.74 0.40
CA SER A 281 -6.26 6.88 -0.79
C SER A 281 -7.02 7.56 -1.91
N TRP A 282 -6.42 8.59 -2.55
CA TRP A 282 -7.06 9.29 -3.66
C TRP A 282 -7.29 8.39 -4.88
N VAL A 283 -6.45 7.36 -5.07
CA VAL A 283 -6.55 6.44 -6.22
C VAL A 283 -7.90 5.74 -6.26
N THR A 284 -8.41 5.28 -5.11
CA THR A 284 -9.71 4.60 -5.02
C THR A 284 -10.86 5.55 -4.68
N GLN A 285 -10.59 6.65 -3.95
CA GLN A 285 -11.62 7.55 -3.42
C GLN A 285 -11.80 8.85 -4.22
N GLY A 286 -10.86 9.18 -5.09
CA GLY A 286 -10.78 10.48 -5.75
C GLY A 286 -10.22 11.58 -4.84
N LEU A 287 -9.83 12.69 -5.47
CA LEU A 287 -9.11 13.78 -4.80
C LEU A 287 -9.93 14.46 -3.69
N LYS A 288 -11.24 14.64 -3.88
CA LYS A 288 -12.10 15.32 -2.88
C LYS A 288 -12.17 14.56 -1.55
N ILE A 289 -12.25 13.23 -1.60
CA ILE A 289 -12.27 12.43 -0.38
C ILE A 289 -10.87 12.34 0.22
N ALA A 290 -9.82 12.27 -0.60
CA ALA A 290 -8.45 12.36 -0.12
C ALA A 290 -8.17 13.68 0.62
N GLN A 291 -8.65 14.81 0.10
CA GLN A 291 -8.58 16.11 0.75
C GLN A 291 -9.29 16.10 2.13
N LEU A 292 -10.51 15.55 2.21
CA LEU A 292 -11.23 15.41 3.48
C LEU A 292 -10.49 14.49 4.46
N SER A 293 -9.81 13.46 3.96
CA SER A 293 -9.04 12.50 4.76
C SER A 293 -7.97 13.17 5.63
N LEU A 294 -7.46 14.34 5.23
CA LEU A 294 -6.48 15.12 5.98
C LEU A 294 -7.04 15.64 7.32
N ARG A 295 -8.35 15.73 7.45
CA ARG A 295 -9.06 16.07 8.70
C ARG A 295 -9.64 14.84 9.41
N PHE A 296 -9.37 13.65 8.88
CA PHE A 296 -9.76 12.35 9.43
C PHE A 296 -8.55 11.49 9.82
N GLY A 297 -7.42 12.13 10.11
CA GLY A 297 -6.24 11.47 10.65
C GLY A 297 -5.15 11.17 9.63
N ALA A 298 -5.32 11.40 8.33
CA ALA A 298 -4.23 11.31 7.35
C ALA A 298 -3.31 12.54 7.46
N ASN A 299 -2.00 12.31 7.26
CA ASN A 299 -0.97 13.36 7.20
C ASN A 299 -0.16 13.30 5.89
N ASP A 300 -0.50 12.38 5.01
CA ASP A 300 0.17 12.15 3.74
C ASP A 300 -0.86 11.93 2.63
N PHE A 301 -0.68 12.58 1.50
CA PHE A 301 -1.60 12.48 0.36
C PHE A 301 -1.34 11.24 -0.49
N GLY A 302 -0.23 10.52 -0.23
CA GLY A 302 0.20 9.34 -0.97
C GLY A 302 1.13 9.66 -2.13
N GLY A 303 1.16 8.78 -3.12
CA GLY A 303 1.99 8.94 -4.30
C GLY A 303 1.26 9.62 -5.45
N THR A 304 2.01 10.22 -6.40
CA THR A 304 1.45 10.73 -7.65
C THR A 304 0.93 9.61 -8.55
N MET A 305 1.44 8.39 -8.37
CA MET A 305 1.05 7.21 -9.15
C MET A 305 1.03 7.52 -10.65
N LEU A 306 2.16 8.02 -11.21
CA LEU A 306 2.27 8.36 -12.65
C LEU A 306 1.79 7.22 -13.56
N GLU A 307 1.86 6.00 -13.06
CA GLU A 307 1.26 4.81 -13.67
C GLU A 307 0.59 3.98 -12.58
N GLU A 308 -0.65 3.59 -12.82
CA GLU A 308 -1.40 2.66 -11.96
C GLU A 308 -2.24 1.76 -12.86
N ASN A 309 -1.93 0.47 -12.86
CA ASN A 309 -2.54 -0.50 -13.77
C ASN A 309 -3.54 -1.43 -13.08
N VAL A 310 -3.38 -1.66 -11.78
CA VAL A 310 -4.15 -2.68 -11.04
C VAL A 310 -5.56 -2.21 -10.78
N VAL A 311 -5.72 -1.03 -10.18
CA VAL A 311 -7.04 -0.44 -9.87
C VAL A 311 -7.73 0.03 -11.16
N ARG A 312 -6.92 0.49 -12.15
CA ARG A 312 -7.42 0.85 -13.47
C ARG A 312 -8.03 -0.33 -14.21
N ALA A 313 -7.47 -1.53 -14.07
CA ALA A 313 -8.05 -2.75 -14.64
C ALA A 313 -9.43 -3.05 -14.06
N ALA A 314 -9.72 -2.63 -12.83
CA ALA A 314 -11.05 -2.70 -12.22
C ALA A 314 -12.00 -1.58 -12.65
N GLY A 315 -11.57 -0.64 -13.52
CA GLY A 315 -12.40 0.44 -14.07
C GLY A 315 -12.29 1.78 -13.34
N ILE A 316 -11.47 1.91 -12.31
CA ILE A 316 -11.19 3.19 -11.64
C ILE A 316 -10.13 3.94 -12.46
N ALA A 317 -10.44 5.19 -12.84
CA ALA A 317 -9.59 6.00 -13.70
C ALA A 317 -9.18 7.34 -13.04
N ASN A 318 -9.12 7.40 -11.72
CA ASN A 318 -8.62 8.59 -11.03
C ASN A 318 -7.16 8.85 -11.43
N ARG A 319 -6.85 10.10 -11.69
CA ARG A 319 -5.50 10.58 -12.02
C ARG A 319 -5.28 11.91 -11.32
N THR A 320 -4.03 12.24 -11.11
CA THR A 320 -3.64 13.53 -10.53
C THR A 320 -2.29 13.97 -11.05
N THR A 321 -2.00 15.24 -10.85
CA THR A 321 -0.70 15.87 -11.09
C THR A 321 -0.12 16.37 -9.78
N ILE A 322 1.16 16.73 -9.78
CA ILE A 322 1.81 17.37 -8.62
C ILE A 322 1.05 18.65 -8.23
N ASP A 323 0.72 19.47 -9.22
CA ASP A 323 0.04 20.75 -8.99
C ASP A 323 -1.36 20.56 -8.38
N GLU A 324 -2.11 19.56 -8.83
CA GLU A 324 -3.42 19.23 -8.25
C GLU A 324 -3.31 18.73 -6.81
N ILE A 325 -2.31 17.90 -6.49
CA ILE A 325 -2.06 17.43 -5.12
C ILE A 325 -1.72 18.62 -4.22
N VAL A 326 -0.82 19.50 -4.67
CA VAL A 326 -0.42 20.70 -3.92
C VAL A 326 -1.63 21.61 -3.67
N ASP A 327 -2.41 21.89 -4.71
CA ASP A 327 -3.62 22.72 -4.62
C ASP A 327 -4.68 22.14 -3.65
N ASP A 328 -4.90 20.82 -3.69
CA ASP A 328 -5.83 20.14 -2.81
C ASP A 328 -5.37 20.16 -1.34
N ILE A 329 -4.06 19.98 -1.09
CA ILE A 329 -3.50 20.09 0.26
C ILE A 329 -3.63 21.52 0.79
N GLN A 330 -3.29 22.53 -0.02
CA GLN A 330 -3.37 23.94 0.37
C GLN A 330 -4.81 24.40 0.60
N LYS A 331 -5.76 23.96 -0.23
CA LYS A 331 -7.20 24.24 -0.04
C LYS A 331 -7.79 23.53 1.19
N ALA A 332 -7.16 22.47 1.69
CA ALA A 332 -7.51 21.87 2.98
C ALA A 332 -6.96 22.66 4.20
N GLY A 333 -6.15 23.70 3.95
CA GLY A 333 -5.55 24.55 4.97
C GLY A 333 -4.23 24.03 5.54
N PHE A 334 -3.49 23.25 4.75
CA PHE A 334 -2.16 22.76 5.10
C PHE A 334 -1.08 23.25 4.10
N ASN A 335 0.15 23.33 4.55
CA ASN A 335 1.30 23.45 3.65
C ASN A 335 1.55 22.11 2.97
N ALA A 336 2.03 22.12 1.71
CA ALA A 336 2.34 20.92 0.95
C ALA A 336 3.85 20.69 0.88
N ALA A 337 4.27 19.43 0.95
CA ALA A 337 5.68 19.07 0.74
C ALA A 337 5.85 17.73 0.03
N GLN A 338 6.79 17.69 -0.89
CA GLN A 338 7.27 16.44 -1.46
C GLN A 338 8.25 15.78 -0.49
N ARG A 339 8.07 14.49 -0.25
CA ARG A 339 8.95 13.64 0.55
C ARG A 339 9.60 12.52 -0.26
N ASN A 340 10.61 11.88 0.31
CA ASN A 340 11.10 10.58 -0.16
C ASN A 340 10.32 9.41 0.51
N THR A 341 10.67 8.16 0.19
CA THR A 341 10.05 6.95 0.77
C THR A 341 10.23 6.87 2.30
N GLY A 342 11.32 7.40 2.84
CA GLY A 342 11.61 7.45 4.27
C GLY A 342 10.99 8.62 5.01
N TYR A 343 10.04 9.33 4.41
CA TYR A 343 9.34 10.51 4.97
C TYR A 343 10.21 11.72 5.25
N LYS A 344 11.41 11.78 4.65
CA LYS A 344 12.22 13.01 4.67
C LYS A 344 11.69 14.00 3.63
N ILE A 345 11.38 15.22 4.05
CA ILE A 345 10.97 16.32 3.16
C ILE A 345 12.14 16.66 2.21
N ILE A 346 11.82 16.80 0.92
CA ILE A 346 12.74 17.13 -0.15
C ILE A 346 12.48 18.55 -0.67
N LYS A 347 11.20 18.90 -0.79
CA LYS A 347 10.76 20.18 -1.36
C LYS A 347 9.46 20.62 -0.67
N THR A 348 9.35 21.89 -0.34
CA THR A 348 8.11 22.53 0.12
C THR A 348 7.48 23.33 -1.01
N PHE A 349 6.16 23.52 -0.92
CA PHE A 349 5.38 24.30 -1.87
C PHE A 349 4.64 25.38 -1.07
N ASP A 350 4.98 26.61 -1.34
CA ASP A 350 4.42 27.82 -0.71
C ASP A 350 3.10 28.23 -1.40
#